data_88e8bf0d5d794e07979d9e542b930e07
#
_entry.id   88e8bf0d5d794e07979d9e542b930e07
#
_cell.length_a   1.000
_cell.length_b   1.000
_cell.length_c   1.000
_cell.angle_alpha   90.00
_cell.angle_beta   90.00
_cell.angle_gamma   90.00
#
_symmetry.space_group_name_H-M   'P 1'
#
loop_
_entity.id
_entity.type
_entity.pdbx_description
1 polymer ?
#
loop_
_entity_poly.entity_id
_entity_poly.type
_entity_poly.pdbx_seq_one_letter_code
_entity_poly.pdbx_strand_id
1 'polypeptide(L)'
;SGTVEETNHYYPFGGVFGTAGNTQPYKYNGKELDTKKGLNWYDYGARHYDAALGRFTTNDPLAEKYYSMSPYTYCADNPVKFIDPNGMEYAPGDLFKTKRAAAKDWGMYYNGASIIRKREMGSSIYEVKQKGKLKGYSYSAANEGEHSVSISLPPNGERFVGSIHSHGDADAEHINNKFSKADIKYIEKTKENGYLATSSGDLLEYNPYSKKTSIVTSDLPSDPKDPKRKNNINPKDIPAEKGKQRMKELLQKPDLNIPVSQREHI
;
A
#
# COMPACT_ATOMS: atom_id res chain seq x y z
N SER A 1 8.23 -20.86 24.96
CA SER A 1 6.80 -20.64 25.26
C SER A 1 6.65 -19.26 25.89
N GLY A 2 6.05 -18.32 25.17
CA GLY A 2 5.75 -17.00 25.72
C GLY A 2 4.44 -17.04 26.49
N THR A 3 4.36 -16.30 27.58
CA THR A 3 3.10 -16.04 28.31
C THR A 3 2.35 -14.94 27.59
N VAL A 4 1.03 -15.09 27.42
CA VAL A 4 0.17 -14.01 26.92
C VAL A 4 -0.03 -13.00 28.06
N GLU A 5 0.48 -11.79 27.90
CA GLU A 5 0.40 -10.75 28.94
C GLU A 5 -0.86 -9.90 28.82
N GLU A 6 -1.39 -9.78 27.58
CA GLU A 6 -2.59 -9.01 27.33
C GLU A 6 -3.38 -9.58 26.15
N THR A 7 -4.72 -9.54 26.23
CA THR A 7 -5.64 -9.87 25.13
C THR A 7 -6.70 -8.78 25.03
N ASN A 8 -6.92 -8.27 23.82
CA ASN A 8 -7.94 -7.27 23.53
C ASN A 8 -8.88 -7.74 22.45
N HIS A 9 -10.18 -7.52 22.65
CA HIS A 9 -11.21 -7.77 21.66
C HIS A 9 -11.83 -6.45 21.22
N TYR A 10 -12.04 -6.29 19.91
CA TYR A 10 -12.47 -5.05 19.30
C TYR A 10 -13.74 -5.22 18.49
N TYR A 11 -14.64 -4.23 18.55
CA TYR A 11 -15.65 -4.03 17.53
C TYR A 11 -15.00 -3.63 16.20
N PRO A 12 -15.70 -3.76 15.05
CA PRO A 12 -15.13 -3.43 13.73
C PRO A 12 -14.50 -2.03 13.65
N PHE A 13 -15.05 -1.04 14.34
CA PHE A 13 -14.52 0.32 14.45
C PHE A 13 -13.51 0.52 15.60
N GLY A 14 -13.00 -0.55 16.20
CA GLY A 14 -11.91 -0.46 17.17
C GLY A 14 -12.33 -0.15 18.61
N GLY A 15 -13.61 -0.04 18.89
CA GLY A 15 -14.12 0.02 20.24
C GLY A 15 -13.76 -1.28 20.99
N VAL A 16 -13.17 -1.15 22.19
CA VAL A 16 -12.78 -2.31 23.01
C VAL A 16 -14.02 -2.85 23.73
N PHE A 17 -14.32 -4.15 23.60
CA PHE A 17 -15.42 -4.79 24.35
C PHE A 17 -14.97 -5.90 25.33
N GLY A 18 -13.69 -6.26 25.29
CA GLY A 18 -13.11 -7.23 26.23
C GLY A 18 -11.60 -7.07 26.30
N THR A 19 -11.08 -6.96 27.50
CA THR A 19 -9.65 -6.92 27.77
C THR A 19 -9.31 -7.88 28.89
N ALA A 20 -8.16 -8.57 28.75
CA ALA A 20 -7.49 -9.26 29.85
C ALA A 20 -6.04 -8.75 29.89
N GLY A 21 -5.65 -8.13 31.00
CA GLY A 21 -4.41 -7.38 31.12
C GLY A 21 -4.56 -5.91 30.65
N ASN A 22 -3.61 -5.08 31.01
CA ASN A 22 -3.49 -3.70 30.53
C ASN A 22 -2.03 -3.27 30.67
N THR A 23 -1.15 -3.94 29.92
CA THR A 23 0.30 -3.81 30.05
C THR A 23 0.88 -2.76 29.13
N GLN A 24 0.16 -2.39 28.08
CA GLN A 24 0.64 -1.46 27.07
C GLN A 24 -0.46 -0.48 26.58
N PRO A 25 -0.10 0.76 26.18
CA PRO A 25 -1.06 1.73 25.67
C PRO A 25 -1.51 1.45 24.23
N TYR A 26 -0.74 0.69 23.45
CA TYR A 26 -1.04 0.41 22.04
C TYR A 26 -2.10 -0.67 21.90
N LYS A 27 -3.20 -0.35 21.23
CA LYS A 27 -4.39 -1.20 21.10
C LYS A 27 -4.76 -1.40 19.62
N TYR A 28 -5.97 -1.06 19.23
CA TYR A 28 -6.51 -1.23 17.89
C TYR A 28 -5.59 -0.66 16.79
N ASN A 29 -5.28 -1.48 15.79
CA ASN A 29 -4.35 -1.15 14.69
C ASN A 29 -2.96 -0.67 15.15
N GLY A 30 -2.51 -1.08 16.35
CA GLY A 30 -1.22 -0.66 16.91
C GLY A 30 -1.16 0.82 17.27
N LYS A 31 -2.30 1.47 17.49
CA LYS A 31 -2.37 2.88 17.87
C LYS A 31 -2.43 3.05 19.39
N GLU A 32 -1.79 4.12 19.88
CA GLU A 32 -1.85 4.47 21.28
C GLU A 32 -3.27 4.91 21.65
N LEU A 33 -3.82 4.32 22.71
CA LEU A 33 -5.12 4.68 23.25
C LEU A 33 -4.93 5.67 24.40
N ASP A 34 -5.34 6.92 24.21
CA ASP A 34 -5.38 7.92 25.28
C ASP A 34 -6.66 7.76 26.10
N THR A 35 -6.49 7.23 27.31
CA THR A 35 -7.57 7.04 28.29
C THR A 35 -7.72 8.20 29.28
N LYS A 36 -6.87 9.23 29.18
CA LYS A 36 -6.88 10.36 30.10
C LYS A 36 -8.22 11.06 30.03
N LYS A 37 -8.75 11.38 31.22
CA LYS A 37 -10.05 12.06 31.39
C LYS A 37 -11.22 11.34 30.67
N GLY A 38 -11.10 10.04 30.38
CA GLY A 38 -12.16 9.25 29.78
C GLY A 38 -12.36 9.50 28.27
N LEU A 39 -11.40 10.12 27.59
CA LEU A 39 -11.48 10.40 26.16
C LEU A 39 -11.56 9.13 25.31
N ASN A 40 -10.70 8.13 25.62
CA ASN A 40 -10.62 6.86 24.89
C ASN A 40 -10.41 7.03 23.38
N TRP A 41 -9.55 7.97 23.00
CA TRP A 41 -9.21 8.26 21.60
C TRP A 41 -7.90 7.59 21.20
N TYR A 42 -7.84 7.13 19.97
CA TYR A 42 -6.62 6.59 19.38
C TYR A 42 -5.81 7.68 18.69
N ASP A 43 -4.51 7.75 18.98
CA ASP A 43 -3.59 8.65 18.29
C ASP A 43 -3.15 8.03 16.95
N TYR A 44 -3.61 8.62 15.86
CA TYR A 44 -3.20 8.27 14.51
C TYR A 44 -2.09 9.18 13.94
N GLY A 45 -1.53 10.06 14.75
CA GLY A 45 -0.50 11.01 14.40
C GLY A 45 -1.07 12.33 13.90
N ALA A 46 -1.66 12.38 12.73
CA ALA A 46 -2.27 13.60 12.19
C ALA A 46 -3.60 13.95 12.84
N ARG A 47 -4.36 12.94 13.28
CA ARG A 47 -5.68 13.10 13.90
C ARG A 47 -5.88 12.12 15.06
N HIS A 48 -6.74 12.50 15.99
CA HIS A 48 -7.26 11.56 16.98
C HIS A 48 -8.53 10.90 16.46
N TYR A 49 -8.65 9.60 16.67
CA TYR A 49 -9.78 8.79 16.26
C TYR A 49 -10.65 8.40 17.45
N ASP A 50 -11.91 8.68 17.37
CA ASP A 50 -12.93 8.29 18.34
C ASP A 50 -13.61 6.99 17.88
N ALA A 51 -13.30 5.89 18.53
CA ALA A 51 -13.84 4.58 18.17
C ALA A 51 -15.33 4.43 18.55
N ALA A 52 -15.83 5.22 19.49
CA ALA A 52 -17.25 5.21 19.88
C ALA A 52 -18.11 5.88 18.78
N LEU A 53 -17.57 6.92 18.14
CA LEU A 53 -18.22 7.59 17.02
C LEU A 53 -17.87 6.96 15.66
N GLY A 54 -16.80 6.17 15.59
CA GLY A 54 -16.28 5.62 14.33
C GLY A 54 -15.70 6.69 13.40
N ARG A 55 -15.20 7.82 13.95
CA ARG A 55 -14.78 9.00 13.20
C ARG A 55 -13.55 9.66 13.79
N PHE A 56 -12.84 10.42 12.95
CA PHE A 56 -11.81 11.34 13.41
C PHE A 56 -12.43 12.56 14.10
N THR A 57 -11.70 13.12 15.06
CA THR A 57 -12.14 14.26 15.87
C THR A 57 -11.90 15.61 15.18
N THR A 58 -11.07 15.63 14.14
CA THR A 58 -10.71 16.84 13.37
C THR A 58 -10.84 16.58 11.87
N ASN A 59 -10.92 17.67 11.09
CA ASN A 59 -10.93 17.60 9.63
C ASN A 59 -9.67 16.91 9.10
N ASP A 60 -9.85 16.16 8.01
CA ASP A 60 -8.75 15.59 7.26
C ASP A 60 -7.89 16.71 6.66
N PRO A 61 -6.57 16.75 6.94
CA PRO A 61 -5.68 17.68 6.24
C PRO A 61 -5.69 17.52 4.71
N LEU A 62 -6.13 16.36 4.21
CA LEU A 62 -6.26 16.05 2.80
C LEU A 62 -7.73 16.02 2.32
N ALA A 63 -8.65 16.65 3.04
CA ALA A 63 -10.08 16.67 2.70
C ALA A 63 -10.36 17.08 1.25
N GLU A 64 -9.57 17.99 0.69
CA GLU A 64 -9.67 18.40 -0.70
C GLU A 64 -9.40 17.28 -1.71
N LYS A 65 -8.75 16.22 -1.30
CA LYS A 65 -8.49 15.03 -2.11
C LYS A 65 -9.71 14.08 -2.17
N TYR A 66 -10.59 14.18 -1.18
CA TYR A 66 -11.69 13.24 -0.94
C TYR A 66 -13.06 13.93 -0.91
N TYR A 67 -13.35 14.79 -1.87
CA TYR A 67 -14.60 15.59 -1.95
C TYR A 67 -15.91 14.78 -1.83
N SER A 68 -15.87 13.49 -2.11
CA SER A 68 -17.07 12.62 -2.03
C SER A 68 -17.32 12.05 -0.64
N MET A 69 -16.46 12.32 0.32
CA MET A 69 -16.54 11.78 1.68
C MET A 69 -16.51 12.90 2.73
N SER A 70 -17.07 12.62 3.89
CA SER A 70 -16.95 13.52 5.03
C SER A 70 -15.48 13.66 5.44
N PRO A 71 -14.96 14.87 5.73
CA PRO A 71 -13.61 15.07 6.18
C PRO A 71 -13.28 14.42 7.54
N TYR A 72 -14.29 13.90 8.23
CA TYR A 72 -14.15 13.18 9.51
C TYR A 72 -14.19 11.64 9.34
N THR A 73 -14.39 11.15 8.13
CA THR A 73 -14.56 9.71 7.87
C THR A 73 -13.30 8.94 8.23
N TYR A 74 -13.48 7.82 8.94
CA TYR A 74 -12.43 6.82 9.18
C TYR A 74 -12.58 5.67 8.19
N CYS A 75 -11.51 5.35 7.45
CA CYS A 75 -11.45 4.18 6.54
C CYS A 75 -12.64 4.09 5.58
N ALA A 76 -13.14 5.21 5.04
CA ALA A 76 -14.32 5.25 4.15
C ALA A 76 -15.56 4.54 4.73
N ASP A 77 -15.76 4.61 6.05
CA ASP A 77 -16.78 3.90 6.82
C ASP A 77 -16.73 2.36 6.68
N ASN A 78 -15.54 1.80 6.34
CA ASN A 78 -15.32 0.37 6.22
C ASN A 78 -13.97 -0.08 6.83
N PRO A 79 -13.84 -0.06 8.17
CA PRO A 79 -12.59 -0.35 8.86
C PRO A 79 -12.20 -1.85 8.85
N VAL A 80 -13.10 -2.73 8.41
CA VAL A 80 -12.78 -4.15 8.19
C VAL A 80 -11.96 -4.33 6.92
N LYS A 81 -12.14 -3.42 5.95
CA LYS A 81 -11.48 -3.47 4.64
C LYS A 81 -10.28 -2.54 4.53
N PHE A 82 -10.31 -1.41 5.22
CA PHE A 82 -9.30 -0.37 5.12
C PHE A 82 -8.64 -0.10 6.46
N ILE A 83 -7.40 0.36 6.41
CA ILE A 83 -6.65 0.86 7.56
C ILE A 83 -6.15 2.25 7.22
N ASP A 84 -6.29 3.20 8.14
CA ASP A 84 -5.64 4.50 8.06
C ASP A 84 -4.35 4.45 8.88
N PRO A 85 -3.15 4.51 8.25
CA PRO A 85 -1.90 4.37 8.99
C PRO A 85 -1.49 5.60 9.79
N ASN A 86 -1.91 6.79 9.38
CA ASN A 86 -1.35 8.07 9.85
C ASN A 86 -2.41 9.12 10.19
N GLY A 87 -3.69 8.80 10.11
CA GLY A 87 -4.77 9.74 10.37
C GLY A 87 -5.02 10.76 9.24
N MET A 88 -4.54 10.49 8.02
CA MET A 88 -4.75 11.33 6.83
C MET A 88 -5.22 10.52 5.62
N GLU A 89 -4.87 9.24 5.57
CA GLU A 89 -5.16 8.37 4.43
C GLU A 89 -5.27 6.93 4.87
N TYR A 90 -6.18 6.20 4.26
CA TYR A 90 -6.25 4.76 4.39
C TYR A 90 -5.53 4.12 3.20
N ALA A 91 -4.49 3.34 3.52
CA ALA A 91 -3.69 2.64 2.52
C ALA A 91 -3.15 1.29 3.08
N PRO A 92 -2.90 0.26 2.28
CA PRO A 92 -3.34 0.09 0.90
C PRO A 92 -4.86 0.01 0.86
N GLY A 93 -5.48 0.59 -0.16
CA GLY A 93 -6.93 0.64 -0.29
C GLY A 93 -7.45 2.03 -0.59
N ASP A 94 -6.57 3.03 -0.77
CA ASP A 94 -6.94 4.34 -1.28
C ASP A 94 -7.75 4.22 -2.56
N LEU A 95 -8.72 5.10 -2.74
CA LEU A 95 -9.60 5.07 -3.88
C LEU A 95 -9.12 6.03 -4.97
N PHE A 96 -8.82 5.50 -6.14
CA PHE A 96 -8.34 6.24 -7.28
C PHE A 96 -9.35 6.24 -8.43
N LYS A 97 -9.42 7.35 -9.16
CA LYS A 97 -10.33 7.47 -10.32
C LYS A 97 -9.95 6.57 -11.49
N THR A 98 -8.65 6.24 -11.63
CA THR A 98 -8.13 5.42 -12.73
C THR A 98 -7.09 4.42 -12.23
N LYS A 99 -6.91 3.33 -12.99
CA LYS A 99 -5.85 2.33 -12.73
C LYS A 99 -4.45 2.97 -12.75
N ARG A 100 -4.20 3.91 -13.67
CA ARG A 100 -2.92 4.64 -13.75
C ARG A 100 -2.64 5.49 -12.50
N ALA A 101 -3.68 6.13 -11.94
CA ALA A 101 -3.54 6.90 -10.70
C ALA A 101 -3.20 6.00 -9.51
N ALA A 102 -3.85 4.83 -9.40
CA ALA A 102 -3.52 3.82 -8.41
C ALA A 102 -2.08 3.30 -8.58
N ALA A 103 -1.67 3.01 -9.82
CA ALA A 103 -0.33 2.55 -10.12
C ALA A 103 0.74 3.63 -9.81
N LYS A 104 0.47 4.91 -10.12
CA LYS A 104 1.38 6.01 -9.80
C LYS A 104 1.56 6.16 -8.29
N ASP A 105 0.49 6.13 -7.53
CA ASP A 105 0.53 6.21 -6.08
C ASP A 105 1.29 5.02 -5.48
N TRP A 106 1.02 3.81 -5.95
CA TRP A 106 1.78 2.63 -5.56
C TRP A 106 3.30 2.80 -5.81
N GLY A 107 3.66 3.29 -7.00
CA GLY A 107 5.05 3.52 -7.38
C GLY A 107 5.75 4.56 -6.49
N MET A 108 5.05 5.63 -6.10
CA MET A 108 5.58 6.64 -5.18
C MET A 108 5.93 6.04 -3.81
N TYR A 109 5.18 5.03 -3.34
CA TYR A 109 5.43 4.38 -2.06
C TYR A 109 6.44 3.25 -2.12
N TYR A 110 6.22 2.32 -3.04
CA TYR A 110 6.93 1.05 -3.00
C TYR A 110 8.22 1.05 -3.80
N ASN A 111 8.35 1.90 -4.85
CA ASN A 111 9.55 1.89 -5.67
C ASN A 111 10.80 2.32 -4.89
N GLY A 112 10.69 3.36 -4.04
CA GLY A 112 11.79 3.77 -3.19
C GLY A 112 12.22 2.68 -2.21
N ALA A 113 11.26 2.00 -1.58
CA ALA A 113 11.54 0.87 -0.69
C ALA A 113 12.17 -0.30 -1.44
N SER A 114 11.65 -0.63 -2.61
CA SER A 114 12.16 -1.67 -3.50
C SER A 114 13.64 -1.43 -3.84
N ILE A 115 14.01 -0.20 -4.24
CA ILE A 115 15.38 0.20 -4.55
C ILE A 115 16.29 0.06 -3.30
N ILE A 116 15.86 0.59 -2.14
CA ILE A 116 16.68 0.56 -0.91
C ILE A 116 16.90 -0.87 -0.42
N ARG A 117 15.85 -1.70 -0.48
CA ARG A 117 15.89 -3.08 -0.01
C ARG A 117 16.46 -4.05 -1.04
N LYS A 118 16.65 -3.59 -2.28
CA LYS A 118 17.08 -4.43 -3.42
C LYS A 118 16.16 -5.64 -3.63
N ARG A 119 14.86 -5.40 -3.53
CA ARG A 119 13.81 -6.42 -3.60
C ARG A 119 12.74 -6.03 -4.61
N GLU A 120 12.22 -7.00 -5.30
CA GLU A 120 10.99 -6.80 -6.06
C GLU A 120 9.79 -6.69 -5.14
N MET A 121 8.87 -5.80 -5.47
CA MET A 121 7.59 -5.65 -4.78
C MET A 121 6.45 -5.76 -5.77
N GLY A 122 5.33 -6.41 -5.39
CA GLY A 122 4.24 -6.65 -6.33
C GLY A 122 2.87 -6.65 -5.66
N SER A 123 1.90 -6.05 -6.36
CA SER A 123 0.52 -5.90 -5.91
C SER A 123 -0.47 -6.08 -7.05
N SER A 124 -1.70 -6.45 -6.72
CA SER A 124 -2.83 -6.32 -7.63
C SER A 124 -3.41 -4.91 -7.59
N ILE A 125 -3.90 -4.46 -8.74
CA ILE A 125 -4.82 -3.32 -8.85
C ILE A 125 -6.22 -3.91 -9.03
N TYR A 126 -7.21 -3.39 -8.29
CA TYR A 126 -8.56 -3.93 -8.29
C TYR A 126 -9.64 -2.84 -8.35
N GLU A 127 -10.83 -3.21 -8.82
CA GLU A 127 -12.02 -2.35 -8.77
C GLU A 127 -12.57 -2.29 -7.36
N VAL A 128 -12.95 -1.09 -6.93
CA VAL A 128 -13.73 -0.89 -5.70
C VAL A 128 -15.17 -0.57 -6.09
N LYS A 129 -16.11 -1.40 -5.66
CA LYS A 129 -17.52 -1.22 -5.91
C LYS A 129 -18.30 -0.95 -4.63
N GLN A 130 -19.30 -0.09 -4.72
CA GLN A 130 -20.25 0.16 -3.64
C GLN A 130 -21.67 0.01 -4.20
N LYS A 131 -22.46 -0.86 -3.59
CA LYS A 131 -23.83 -1.18 -4.09
C LYS A 131 -23.83 -1.57 -5.57
N GLY A 132 -22.82 -2.37 -5.99
CA GLY A 132 -22.67 -2.85 -7.37
C GLY A 132 -22.14 -1.81 -8.37
N LYS A 133 -22.00 -0.55 -8.00
CA LYS A 133 -21.48 0.52 -8.87
C LYS A 133 -19.98 0.72 -8.63
N LEU A 134 -19.21 0.83 -9.73
CA LEU A 134 -17.80 1.18 -9.67
C LEU A 134 -17.62 2.55 -9.00
N LYS A 135 -16.80 2.61 -7.97
CA LYS A 135 -16.39 3.85 -7.28
C LYS A 135 -15.00 4.29 -7.70
N GLY A 136 -14.13 3.36 -8.01
CA GLY A 136 -12.76 3.63 -8.42
C GLY A 136 -11.90 2.38 -8.37
N TYR A 137 -10.62 2.60 -8.25
CA TYR A 137 -9.59 1.58 -8.25
C TYR A 137 -8.74 1.70 -7.00
N SER A 138 -8.17 0.59 -6.57
CA SER A 138 -7.25 0.53 -5.45
C SER A 138 -6.17 -0.53 -5.72
N TYR A 139 -5.23 -0.68 -4.81
CA TYR A 139 -4.21 -1.72 -4.88
C TYR A 139 -4.05 -2.45 -3.55
N SER A 140 -3.64 -3.71 -3.60
CA SER A 140 -3.35 -4.53 -2.42
C SER A 140 -2.01 -4.14 -1.79
N ALA A 141 -1.77 -4.57 -0.54
CA ALA A 141 -0.43 -4.50 0.05
C ALA A 141 0.55 -5.29 -0.82
N ALA A 142 1.78 -4.78 -0.97
CA ALA A 142 2.76 -5.45 -1.79
C ALA A 142 3.32 -6.70 -1.10
N ASN A 143 3.45 -7.78 -1.88
CA ASN A 143 4.37 -8.86 -1.57
C ASN A 143 5.80 -8.44 -1.90
N GLU A 144 6.78 -9.11 -1.32
CA GLU A 144 8.20 -8.86 -1.51
C GLU A 144 8.92 -10.12 -1.96
N GLY A 145 9.86 -10.00 -2.89
CA GLY A 145 10.68 -11.11 -3.39
C GLY A 145 12.09 -10.66 -3.77
N GLU A 146 13.03 -11.60 -3.88
CA GLU A 146 14.45 -11.29 -4.15
C GLU A 146 14.72 -11.04 -5.64
N HIS A 147 14.31 -11.96 -6.49
CA HIS A 147 14.51 -11.90 -7.95
C HIS A 147 13.20 -12.14 -8.72
N SER A 148 12.12 -12.33 -8.02
CA SER A 148 10.78 -12.42 -8.56
C SER A 148 9.77 -12.17 -7.44
N VAL A 149 8.64 -11.62 -7.77
CA VAL A 149 7.57 -11.36 -6.81
C VAL A 149 6.24 -11.93 -7.29
N SER A 150 5.53 -12.58 -6.38
CA SER A 150 4.14 -12.94 -6.62
C SER A 150 3.24 -11.71 -6.43
N ILE A 151 2.32 -11.51 -7.34
CA ILE A 151 1.33 -10.43 -7.22
C ILE A 151 0.34 -10.80 -6.10
N SER A 152 0.24 -9.94 -5.08
CA SER A 152 -0.73 -10.13 -4.01
C SER A 152 -2.16 -10.08 -4.55
N LEU A 153 -3.04 -10.93 -4.03
CA LEU A 153 -4.43 -10.98 -4.49
C LEU A 153 -5.23 -9.74 -4.03
N PRO A 154 -6.27 -9.35 -4.79
CA PRO A 154 -7.24 -8.38 -4.31
C PRO A 154 -7.89 -8.86 -3.02
N PRO A 155 -8.40 -7.95 -2.17
CA PRO A 155 -9.28 -8.33 -1.06
C PRO A 155 -10.48 -9.17 -1.55
N ASN A 156 -11.01 -10.04 -0.68
CA ASN A 156 -12.08 -10.97 -1.03
C ASN A 156 -13.24 -10.28 -1.75
N GLY A 157 -13.61 -10.83 -2.92
CA GLY A 157 -14.73 -10.38 -3.73
C GLY A 157 -14.45 -9.17 -4.64
N GLU A 158 -13.25 -8.61 -4.60
CA GLU A 158 -12.88 -7.51 -5.52
C GLU A 158 -12.31 -8.04 -6.83
N ARG A 159 -12.65 -7.35 -7.92
CA ARG A 159 -12.19 -7.75 -9.26
C ARG A 159 -10.78 -7.25 -9.52
N PHE A 160 -9.87 -8.18 -9.82
CA PHE A 160 -8.55 -7.87 -10.37
C PHE A 160 -8.68 -7.15 -11.73
N VAL A 161 -7.94 -6.05 -11.89
CA VAL A 161 -7.94 -5.25 -13.13
C VAL A 161 -6.56 -4.78 -13.56
N GLY A 162 -5.52 -5.30 -12.95
CA GLY A 162 -4.13 -5.04 -13.31
C GLY A 162 -3.16 -5.51 -12.25
N SER A 163 -1.92 -5.70 -12.66
CA SER A 163 -0.79 -5.97 -11.78
C SER A 163 0.18 -4.80 -11.76
N ILE A 164 0.86 -4.61 -10.66
CA ILE A 164 1.98 -3.68 -10.55
C ILE A 164 3.12 -4.32 -9.78
N HIS A 165 4.33 -4.10 -10.24
CA HIS A 165 5.54 -4.54 -9.54
C HIS A 165 6.71 -3.59 -9.78
N SER A 166 7.80 -3.82 -9.06
CA SER A 166 9.08 -3.12 -9.19
C SER A 166 10.20 -4.12 -9.33
N HIS A 167 11.33 -3.72 -9.93
CA HIS A 167 12.49 -4.58 -10.15
C HIS A 167 13.67 -4.31 -9.19
N GLY A 168 13.46 -3.56 -8.10
CA GLY A 168 14.53 -3.24 -7.16
C GLY A 168 15.47 -2.12 -7.63
N ASP A 169 16.74 -2.21 -7.23
CA ASP A 169 17.78 -1.25 -7.57
C ASP A 169 18.34 -1.48 -9.00
N ALA A 170 19.17 -0.53 -9.44
CA ALA A 170 19.91 -0.68 -10.70
C ALA A 170 21.01 -1.72 -10.53
N ASP A 171 20.88 -2.83 -11.25
CA ASP A 171 21.83 -3.93 -11.28
C ASP A 171 22.31 -4.15 -12.72
N ALA A 172 23.60 -4.42 -12.89
CA ALA A 172 24.19 -4.68 -14.20
C ALA A 172 23.73 -6.03 -14.80
N GLU A 173 23.32 -6.96 -13.96
CA GLU A 173 22.94 -8.33 -14.35
C GLU A 173 21.44 -8.46 -14.68
N HIS A 174 20.60 -7.54 -14.21
CA HIS A 174 19.15 -7.63 -14.36
C HIS A 174 18.55 -6.48 -15.19
N ILE A 175 17.44 -6.78 -15.86
CA ILE A 175 16.74 -5.81 -16.72
C ILE A 175 15.74 -5.01 -15.88
N ASN A 176 16.21 -3.96 -15.21
CA ASN A 176 15.43 -3.23 -14.22
C ASN A 176 14.52 -2.12 -14.79
N ASN A 177 14.73 -1.75 -16.07
CA ASN A 177 14.01 -0.65 -16.71
C ASN A 177 13.04 -1.08 -17.82
N LYS A 178 12.63 -2.34 -17.87
CA LYS A 178 11.63 -2.87 -18.80
C LYS A 178 11.00 -4.15 -18.27
N PHE A 179 9.80 -4.47 -18.75
CA PHE A 179 9.16 -5.74 -18.45
C PHE A 179 10.01 -6.92 -18.92
N SER A 180 10.13 -7.93 -18.09
CA SER A 180 10.73 -9.21 -18.43
C SER A 180 9.79 -10.02 -19.35
N LYS A 181 10.31 -11.10 -19.95
CA LYS A 181 9.46 -12.03 -20.70
C LYS A 181 8.41 -12.71 -19.82
N ALA A 182 8.73 -12.96 -18.55
CA ALA A 182 7.82 -13.56 -17.59
C ALA A 182 6.66 -12.60 -17.25
N ASP A 183 6.96 -11.31 -17.04
CA ASP A 183 5.95 -10.28 -16.80
C ASP A 183 4.96 -10.18 -17.96
N ILE A 184 5.49 -10.08 -19.18
CA ILE A 184 4.66 -10.00 -20.37
C ILE A 184 3.75 -11.23 -20.49
N LYS A 185 4.30 -12.43 -20.28
CA LYS A 185 3.52 -13.68 -20.30
C LYS A 185 2.42 -13.68 -19.25
N TYR A 186 2.71 -13.22 -18.03
CA TYR A 186 1.72 -13.09 -16.96
C TYR A 186 0.61 -12.11 -17.33
N ILE A 187 0.97 -10.91 -17.81
CA ILE A 187 0.03 -9.85 -18.19
C ILE A 187 -0.86 -10.32 -19.36
N GLU A 188 -0.29 -10.98 -20.37
CA GLU A 188 -1.05 -11.52 -21.49
C GLU A 188 -2.01 -12.66 -21.07
N LYS A 189 -1.63 -13.46 -20.07
CA LYS A 189 -2.48 -14.50 -19.47
C LYS A 189 -3.67 -13.91 -18.73
N THR A 190 -3.45 -12.86 -17.95
CA THR A 190 -4.51 -12.20 -17.15
C THR A 190 -5.43 -11.32 -17.99
N LYS A 191 -4.98 -10.89 -19.18
CA LYS A 191 -5.68 -9.96 -20.08
C LYS A 191 -5.99 -8.59 -19.46
N GLU A 192 -5.26 -8.22 -18.41
CA GLU A 192 -5.35 -6.92 -17.76
C GLU A 192 -4.01 -6.18 -17.87
N ASN A 193 -4.02 -4.83 -17.82
CA ASN A 193 -2.79 -4.05 -17.94
C ASN A 193 -1.81 -4.38 -16.80
N GLY A 194 -0.53 -4.47 -17.14
CA GLY A 194 0.54 -4.55 -16.16
C GLY A 194 1.29 -3.23 -16.02
N TYR A 195 1.72 -2.92 -14.83
CA TYR A 195 2.52 -1.74 -14.52
C TYR A 195 3.85 -2.16 -13.93
N LEU A 196 4.91 -1.41 -14.29
CA LEU A 196 6.26 -1.63 -13.77
C LEU A 196 6.84 -0.30 -13.28
N ALA A 197 7.18 -0.23 -12.02
CA ALA A 197 8.00 0.83 -11.46
C ALA A 197 9.47 0.46 -11.60
N THR A 198 10.25 1.31 -12.25
CA THR A 198 11.63 1.03 -12.63
C THR A 198 12.63 1.72 -11.72
N SER A 199 13.87 1.23 -11.68
CA SER A 199 14.98 1.89 -10.98
C SER A 199 15.31 3.26 -11.59
N SER A 200 15.02 3.50 -12.88
CA SER A 200 15.21 4.82 -13.52
C SER A 200 14.19 5.87 -13.09
N GLY A 201 13.11 5.48 -12.40
CA GLY A 201 12.04 6.38 -11.97
C GLY A 201 10.85 6.46 -12.92
N ASP A 202 10.82 5.62 -13.96
CA ASP A 202 9.67 5.50 -14.85
C ASP A 202 8.61 4.56 -14.25
N LEU A 203 7.34 4.91 -14.45
CA LEU A 203 6.23 3.99 -14.38
C LEU A 203 5.83 3.59 -15.78
N LEU A 204 6.01 2.34 -16.12
CA LEU A 204 5.63 1.76 -17.40
C LEU A 204 4.27 1.08 -17.32
N GLU A 205 3.51 1.11 -18.41
CA GLU A 205 2.28 0.35 -18.59
C GLU A 205 2.40 -0.53 -19.83
N TYR A 206 2.15 -1.83 -19.67
CA TYR A 206 2.00 -2.77 -20.79
C TYR A 206 0.52 -3.09 -20.98
N ASN A 207 0.04 -2.93 -22.22
CA ASN A 207 -1.32 -3.27 -22.60
C ASN A 207 -1.32 -4.62 -23.36
N PRO A 208 -1.98 -5.66 -22.83
CA PRO A 208 -1.94 -7.01 -23.42
C PRO A 208 -2.65 -7.11 -24.79
N TYR A 209 -3.57 -6.19 -25.09
CA TYR A 209 -4.30 -6.20 -26.36
C TYR A 209 -3.52 -5.53 -27.48
N SER A 210 -2.93 -4.37 -27.22
CA SER A 210 -2.10 -3.68 -28.20
C SER A 210 -0.66 -4.19 -28.26
N LYS A 211 -0.23 -4.96 -27.25
CA LYS A 211 1.14 -5.46 -27.04
C LYS A 211 2.18 -4.34 -27.02
N LYS A 212 1.79 -3.18 -26.49
CA LYS A 212 2.64 -1.99 -26.43
C LYS A 212 2.93 -1.59 -24.99
N THR A 213 4.17 -1.18 -24.78
CA THR A 213 4.58 -0.50 -23.54
C THR A 213 4.54 1.01 -23.73
N SER A 214 4.01 1.72 -22.78
CA SER A 214 4.01 3.19 -22.71
C SER A 214 4.49 3.67 -21.35
N ILE A 215 5.05 4.89 -21.32
CA ILE A 215 5.43 5.55 -20.06
C ILE A 215 4.19 6.28 -19.53
N VAL A 216 3.84 6.02 -18.28
CA VAL A 216 2.75 6.71 -17.56
C VAL A 216 3.27 7.99 -16.91
N THR A 217 4.45 7.93 -16.29
CA THR A 217 5.16 9.06 -15.67
C THR A 217 6.64 8.69 -15.49
N SER A 218 7.49 9.71 -15.36
CA SER A 218 8.90 9.56 -15.00
C SER A 218 9.23 10.23 -13.65
N ASP A 219 8.23 10.37 -12.77
CA ASP A 219 8.34 11.09 -11.50
C ASP A 219 8.33 10.15 -10.29
N LEU A 220 8.71 8.87 -10.45
CA LEU A 220 8.85 7.97 -9.31
C LEU A 220 10.22 8.12 -8.65
N PRO A 221 10.38 7.73 -7.37
CA PRO A 221 11.68 7.60 -6.77
C PRO A 221 12.63 6.77 -7.65
N SER A 222 13.85 7.25 -7.84
CA SER A 222 14.81 6.65 -8.78
C SER A 222 16.15 6.36 -8.11
N ASP A 223 16.81 5.26 -8.53
CA ASP A 223 18.12 4.88 -8.01
C ASP A 223 19.19 5.87 -8.47
N PRO A 224 19.94 6.50 -7.54
CA PRO A 224 21.07 7.35 -7.89
C PRO A 224 22.16 6.67 -8.73
N LYS A 225 22.23 5.34 -8.69
CA LYS A 225 23.20 4.53 -9.42
C LYS A 225 22.73 4.14 -10.83
N ASP A 226 21.44 4.33 -11.15
CA ASP A 226 20.92 3.97 -12.47
C ASP A 226 21.41 4.97 -13.53
N PRO A 227 22.20 4.53 -14.55
CA PRO A 227 22.67 5.41 -15.62
C PRO A 227 21.53 5.93 -16.52
N LYS A 228 20.34 5.32 -16.45
CA LYS A 228 19.14 5.72 -17.19
C LYS A 228 18.17 6.54 -16.34
N ARG A 229 18.59 6.99 -15.18
CA ARG A 229 17.80 7.79 -14.26
C ARG A 229 17.12 8.97 -14.94
N LYS A 230 15.82 9.17 -14.71
CA LYS A 230 15.00 10.19 -15.38
C LYS A 230 14.75 11.41 -14.52
N ASN A 231 14.92 11.32 -13.21
CA ASN A 231 14.66 12.41 -12.26
C ASN A 231 15.63 12.33 -11.08
N ASN A 232 15.58 13.32 -10.17
CA ASN A 232 16.42 13.38 -8.98
C ASN A 232 15.63 13.06 -7.69
N ILE A 233 14.47 12.41 -7.78
CA ILE A 233 13.70 12.01 -6.61
C ILE A 233 14.45 10.88 -5.93
N ASN A 234 14.94 11.15 -4.71
CA ASN A 234 15.68 10.16 -3.94
C ASN A 234 14.72 9.06 -3.45
N PRO A 235 15.14 7.78 -3.46
CA PRO A 235 14.34 6.69 -2.86
C PRO A 235 13.92 6.92 -1.41
N LYS A 236 14.66 7.75 -0.66
CA LYS A 236 14.34 8.13 0.73
C LYS A 236 13.42 9.36 0.84
N ASP A 237 13.33 10.17 -0.23
CA ASP A 237 12.56 11.40 -0.26
C ASP A 237 11.18 11.13 -0.87
N ILE A 238 10.36 10.40 -0.14
CA ILE A 238 8.98 10.18 -0.58
C ILE A 238 8.18 11.46 -0.30
N PRO A 239 7.40 11.95 -1.29
CA PRO A 239 6.63 13.17 -1.09
C PRO A 239 5.69 13.05 0.08
N ALA A 240 5.77 14.06 0.95
CA ALA A 240 4.88 14.40 2.04
C ALA A 240 4.53 13.25 3.01
N GLU A 241 4.45 13.57 4.24
CA GLU A 241 4.01 12.84 5.44
C GLU A 241 3.47 11.41 5.27
N LYS A 242 2.83 11.09 4.15
CA LYS A 242 2.36 9.77 3.72
C LYS A 242 3.43 8.69 3.67
N GLY A 243 4.53 9.03 3.05
CA GLY A 243 5.56 8.05 2.71
C GLY A 243 6.53 7.79 3.83
N LYS A 244 6.82 8.77 4.67
CA LYS A 244 7.87 8.66 5.69
C LYS A 244 7.58 7.58 6.71
N GLN A 245 6.37 7.57 7.27
CA GLN A 245 5.96 6.55 8.23
C GLN A 245 5.91 5.17 7.57
N ARG A 246 5.31 5.07 6.41
CA ARG A 246 5.16 3.81 5.68
C ARG A 246 6.48 3.27 5.16
N MET A 247 7.36 4.14 4.66
CA MET A 247 8.72 3.75 4.31
C MET A 247 9.47 3.24 5.53
N LYS A 248 9.37 3.92 6.66
CA LYS A 248 9.97 3.49 7.93
C LYS A 248 9.47 2.09 8.32
N GLU A 249 8.17 1.86 8.24
CA GLU A 249 7.56 0.55 8.51
C GLU A 249 8.04 -0.53 7.55
N LEU A 250 8.09 -0.23 6.25
CA LEU A 250 8.60 -1.15 5.22
C LEU A 250 10.08 -1.47 5.42
N LEU A 251 10.91 -0.47 5.76
CA LEU A 251 12.35 -0.66 5.99
C LEU A 251 12.65 -1.37 7.31
N GLN A 252 11.74 -1.35 8.27
CA GLN A 252 11.86 -2.04 9.55
C GLN A 252 11.31 -3.48 9.52
N LYS A 253 10.59 -3.88 8.47
CA LYS A 253 10.17 -5.28 8.33
C LYS A 253 11.41 -6.17 8.29
N PRO A 254 11.47 -7.22 9.12
CA PRO A 254 12.51 -8.25 8.96
C PRO A 254 12.38 -8.84 7.56
N ASP A 255 13.51 -9.27 6.98
CA ASP A 255 13.49 -10.02 5.72
C ASP A 255 12.64 -11.27 5.92
N LEU A 256 11.40 -11.22 5.45
CA LEU A 256 10.53 -12.38 5.43
C LEU A 256 11.03 -13.28 4.30
N ASN A 257 11.98 -14.17 4.62
CA ASN A 257 12.23 -15.35 3.85
C ASN A 257 10.97 -16.24 3.94
N ILE A 258 9.99 -15.99 3.08
CA ILE A 258 8.88 -16.91 2.90
C ILE A 258 9.44 -18.09 2.10
N PRO A 259 9.55 -19.29 2.67
CA PRO A 259 10.05 -20.47 1.97
C PRO A 259 9.25 -20.70 0.69
N VAL A 260 9.94 -21.06 -0.40
CA VAL A 260 9.35 -21.35 -1.72
C VAL A 260 8.18 -22.34 -1.64
N SER A 261 8.19 -23.26 -0.67
CA SER A 261 7.13 -24.24 -0.41
C SER A 261 5.78 -23.65 0.01
N GLN A 262 5.70 -22.39 0.43
CA GLN A 262 4.43 -21.74 0.77
C GLN A 262 3.86 -20.88 -0.37
N ARG A 263 4.54 -20.82 -1.54
CA ARG A 263 4.14 -20.01 -2.69
C ARG A 263 3.21 -20.74 -3.68
N GLU A 264 3.04 -22.06 -3.54
CA GLU A 264 2.30 -22.90 -4.51
C GLU A 264 0.82 -23.12 -4.19
N HIS A 265 0.29 -22.55 -3.10
CA HIS A 265 -1.10 -22.78 -2.66
C HIS A 265 -1.89 -21.49 -2.42
N ILE A 266 -1.61 -20.40 -3.18
CA ILE A 266 -2.50 -19.24 -3.17
C ILE A 266 -2.83 -18.84 -4.61
#